data_02393d5ec7a3acde812ac7392fc55de2
#
_entry.id   02393d5ec7a3acde812ac7392fc55de2
#
_cell.length_a   1.000
_cell.length_b   1.000
_cell.length_c   1.000
_cell.angle_alpha   90.00
_cell.angle_beta   90.00
_cell.angle_gamma   90.00
#
_symmetry.space_group_name_H-M   'P 1'
#
loop_
_entity.id
_entity.type
_entity.pdbx_description
1 polymer ?
#
loop_
_entity_poly.entity_id
_entity_poly.type
_entity_poly.pdbx_seq_one_letter_code
_entity_poly.pdbx_strand_id
1 'polypeptide(L)'
;MKKAYFIHHLGLGDHIVCNAIYRSAAAKYNMCVIPVKQRNLQSLSDMLRDLDNIHFIPLEDNNADLLMIQQENQYRMLGFDVIKLGHFGTEFLQDPELHFDANFYLQADIDFEERWTGFDYPRNLEDEYKLYEQVCGDVEEGDYIFLHEDPSRDDIINRNYIEHGYKITTPGIKKQHILGDEENGRFFNYGYILENAAAIHCIESSFAIFADSLDLSNKKHIHRYARYDIINDNRLGPTYKSDWNIWK
;
A
#
# COMPACT_ATOMS: atom_id res chain seq x y z
N MET A 1 -19.38 9.43 -22.56
CA MET A 1 -18.99 8.79 -21.28
C MET A 1 -17.57 9.22 -20.96
N LYS A 2 -17.32 9.76 -19.75
CA LYS A 2 -15.97 10.13 -19.32
C LYS A 2 -15.18 8.88 -18.92
N LYS A 3 -13.92 8.79 -19.32
CA LYS A 3 -13.05 7.65 -19.05
C LYS A 3 -11.67 8.15 -18.59
N ALA A 4 -11.05 7.48 -17.63
CA ALA A 4 -9.73 7.82 -17.11
C ALA A 4 -8.75 6.65 -17.30
N TYR A 5 -7.49 6.97 -17.63
CA TYR A 5 -6.35 6.06 -17.63
C TYR A 5 -5.28 6.60 -16.71
N PHE A 6 -4.79 5.76 -15.80
CA PHE A 6 -3.80 6.16 -14.80
C PHE A 6 -2.37 5.84 -15.24
N ILE A 7 -1.46 6.77 -14.96
CA ILE A 7 -0.01 6.59 -15.06
C ILE A 7 0.58 6.98 -13.71
N HIS A 8 1.10 6.02 -12.98
CA HIS A 8 1.57 6.21 -11.60
C HIS A 8 2.60 5.14 -11.21
N HIS A 9 3.12 5.21 -9.99
CA HIS A 9 3.99 4.18 -9.44
C HIS A 9 3.24 2.86 -9.24
N LEU A 10 3.88 1.72 -9.58
CA LEU A 10 3.24 0.40 -9.61
C LEU A 10 3.62 -0.50 -8.42
N GLY A 11 4.16 0.06 -7.34
CA GLY A 11 4.33 -0.63 -6.06
C GLY A 11 3.00 -0.84 -5.34
N LEU A 12 2.84 -1.92 -4.57
CA LEU A 12 1.61 -2.14 -3.82
C LEU A 12 1.33 -0.99 -2.83
N GLY A 13 2.37 -0.51 -2.14
CA GLY A 13 2.24 0.64 -1.25
C GLY A 13 1.75 1.90 -1.96
N ASP A 14 2.27 2.18 -3.18
CA ASP A 14 1.82 3.33 -3.96
C ASP A 14 0.34 3.22 -4.35
N HIS A 15 -0.11 2.02 -4.69
CA HIS A 15 -1.53 1.78 -4.96
C HIS A 15 -2.41 1.98 -3.72
N ILE A 16 -1.94 1.59 -2.53
CA ILE A 16 -2.67 1.82 -1.27
C ILE A 16 -2.77 3.33 -1.00
N VAL A 17 -1.67 4.07 -1.18
CA VAL A 17 -1.67 5.54 -1.11
C VAL A 17 -2.70 6.14 -2.06
N CYS A 18 -2.82 5.62 -3.27
CA CYS A 18 -3.76 6.12 -4.29
C CYS A 18 -5.22 5.66 -4.09
N ASN A 19 -5.56 4.91 -3.05
CA ASN A 19 -6.91 4.35 -2.86
C ASN A 19 -8.00 5.43 -2.95
N ALA A 20 -7.92 6.51 -2.17
CA ALA A 20 -8.90 7.59 -2.20
C ALA A 20 -8.93 8.33 -3.56
N ILE A 21 -7.79 8.42 -4.25
CA ILE A 21 -7.73 8.98 -5.61
C ILE A 21 -8.52 8.12 -6.58
N TYR A 22 -8.39 6.79 -6.52
CA TYR A 22 -9.15 5.87 -7.36
C TYR A 22 -10.65 5.95 -7.06
N ARG A 23 -11.05 6.03 -5.78
CA ARG A 23 -12.45 6.18 -5.37
C ARG A 23 -13.04 7.50 -5.85
N SER A 24 -12.30 8.59 -5.71
CA SER A 24 -12.71 9.91 -6.24
C SER A 24 -12.84 9.89 -7.76
N ALA A 25 -11.93 9.21 -8.47
CA ALA A 25 -12.03 9.07 -9.92
C ALA A 25 -13.22 8.17 -10.32
N ALA A 26 -13.46 7.06 -9.63
CA ALA A 26 -14.60 6.18 -9.88
C ALA A 26 -15.94 6.91 -9.74
N ALA A 27 -16.04 7.89 -8.84
CA ALA A 27 -17.22 8.74 -8.71
C ALA A 27 -17.40 9.73 -9.88
N LYS A 28 -16.33 10.11 -10.59
CA LYS A 28 -16.32 11.14 -11.66
C LYS A 28 -16.34 10.56 -13.07
N TYR A 29 -15.83 9.35 -13.25
CA TYR A 29 -15.66 8.69 -14.54
C TYR A 29 -16.54 7.44 -14.65
N ASN A 30 -17.02 7.16 -15.85
CA ASN A 30 -17.80 5.94 -16.12
C ASN A 30 -16.89 4.70 -16.26
N MET A 31 -15.59 4.89 -16.46
CA MET A 31 -14.59 3.84 -16.57
C MET A 31 -13.23 4.40 -16.13
N CYS A 32 -12.57 3.70 -15.22
CA CYS A 32 -11.21 3.98 -14.80
C CYS A 32 -10.34 2.76 -15.13
N VAL A 33 -9.24 2.99 -15.83
CA VAL A 33 -8.29 1.96 -16.19
C VAL A 33 -7.00 2.16 -15.42
N ILE A 34 -6.62 1.15 -14.63
CA ILE A 34 -5.47 1.19 -13.74
C ILE A 34 -4.48 0.09 -14.15
N PRO A 35 -3.30 0.46 -14.69
CA PRO A 35 -2.20 -0.48 -14.87
C PRO A 35 -1.71 -1.02 -13.52
N VAL A 36 -1.40 -2.31 -13.49
CA VAL A 36 -0.96 -2.98 -12.27
C VAL A 36 0.08 -4.06 -12.59
N LYS A 37 1.12 -4.18 -11.79
CA LYS A 37 2.03 -5.33 -11.88
C LYS A 37 1.26 -6.62 -11.64
N GLN A 38 1.52 -7.65 -12.45
CA GLN A 38 0.82 -8.93 -12.37
C GLN A 38 0.76 -9.46 -10.93
N ARG A 39 1.84 -9.35 -10.19
CA ARG A 39 1.93 -9.79 -8.78
C ARG A 39 1.01 -9.03 -7.82
N ASN A 40 0.56 -7.81 -8.14
CA ASN A 40 -0.28 -6.98 -7.29
C ASN A 40 -1.77 -7.04 -7.68
N LEU A 41 -2.10 -7.71 -8.80
CA LEU A 41 -3.44 -7.70 -9.37
C LEU A 41 -4.51 -8.18 -8.37
N GLN A 42 -4.25 -9.28 -7.68
CA GLN A 42 -5.20 -9.82 -6.71
C GLN A 42 -5.43 -8.84 -5.55
N SER A 43 -4.35 -8.28 -5.01
CA SER A 43 -4.46 -7.31 -3.90
C SER A 43 -5.28 -6.08 -4.30
N LEU A 44 -5.06 -5.54 -5.50
CA LEU A 44 -5.85 -4.40 -5.97
C LEU A 44 -7.30 -4.77 -6.26
N SER A 45 -7.52 -5.96 -6.81
CA SER A 45 -8.89 -6.47 -7.02
C SER A 45 -9.64 -6.60 -5.69
N ASP A 46 -8.98 -7.05 -4.63
CA ASP A 46 -9.57 -7.12 -3.30
C ASP A 46 -9.83 -5.73 -2.71
N MET A 47 -8.90 -4.79 -2.89
CA MET A 47 -8.98 -3.43 -2.36
C MET A 47 -10.13 -2.60 -2.96
N LEU A 48 -10.45 -2.84 -4.25
CA LEU A 48 -11.39 -2.00 -5.01
C LEU A 48 -12.57 -2.81 -5.60
N ARG A 49 -12.86 -4.01 -5.05
CA ARG A 49 -13.90 -4.92 -5.58
C ARG A 49 -15.32 -4.38 -5.49
N ASP A 50 -15.54 -3.32 -4.72
CA ASP A 50 -16.80 -2.62 -4.58
C ASP A 50 -17.04 -1.55 -5.67
N LEU A 51 -16.07 -1.35 -6.57
CA LEU A 51 -16.12 -0.33 -7.62
C LEU A 51 -16.19 -1.00 -9.01
N ASP A 52 -17.40 -1.14 -9.54
CA ASP A 52 -17.68 -1.85 -10.80
C ASP A 52 -17.06 -1.20 -12.04
N ASN A 53 -16.68 0.07 -11.97
CA ASN A 53 -16.13 0.84 -13.09
C ASN A 53 -14.59 0.95 -13.07
N ILE A 54 -13.93 0.25 -12.15
CA ILE A 54 -12.47 0.10 -12.15
C ILE A 54 -12.08 -1.14 -12.95
N HIS A 55 -11.16 -0.96 -13.88
CA HIS A 55 -10.62 -2.03 -14.73
C HIS A 55 -9.10 -2.08 -14.62
N PHE A 56 -8.56 -3.23 -14.30
CA PHE A 56 -7.11 -3.42 -14.18
C PHE A 56 -6.49 -3.90 -15.49
N ILE A 57 -5.30 -3.40 -15.81
CA ILE A 57 -4.44 -3.94 -16.86
C ILE A 57 -3.23 -4.58 -16.19
N PRO A 58 -3.17 -5.92 -16.14
CA PRO A 58 -1.99 -6.60 -15.63
C PRO A 58 -0.81 -6.41 -16.57
N LEU A 59 0.32 -6.01 -16.02
CA LEU A 59 1.58 -5.79 -16.71
C LEU A 59 2.65 -6.71 -16.15
N GLU A 60 3.54 -7.21 -17.03
CA GLU A 60 4.70 -7.99 -16.61
C GLU A 60 5.64 -7.14 -15.75
N ASP A 61 6.05 -7.68 -14.62
CA ASP A 61 6.76 -6.95 -13.56
C ASP A 61 8.02 -6.22 -14.03
N ASN A 62 8.81 -6.85 -14.91
CA ASN A 62 10.12 -6.34 -15.32
C ASN A 62 10.06 -5.09 -16.21
N ASN A 63 8.95 -4.90 -16.94
CA ASN A 63 8.78 -3.81 -17.91
C ASN A 63 7.50 -3.00 -17.67
N ALA A 64 6.89 -3.14 -16.50
CA ALA A 64 5.56 -2.58 -16.25
C ALA A 64 5.49 -1.07 -16.45
N ASP A 65 6.47 -0.31 -15.95
CA ASP A 65 6.50 1.16 -16.07
C ASP A 65 6.61 1.58 -17.54
N LEU A 66 7.46 0.92 -18.32
CA LEU A 66 7.60 1.20 -19.74
C LEU A 66 6.33 0.87 -20.53
N LEU A 67 5.73 -0.30 -20.28
CA LEU A 67 4.49 -0.72 -20.94
C LEU A 67 3.33 0.23 -20.63
N MET A 68 3.21 0.67 -19.36
CA MET A 68 2.22 1.66 -18.94
C MET A 68 2.35 2.97 -19.72
N ILE A 69 3.58 3.52 -19.81
CA ILE A 69 3.84 4.78 -20.52
C ILE A 69 3.58 4.63 -22.02
N GLN A 70 3.98 3.53 -22.64
CA GLN A 70 3.75 3.28 -24.06
C GLN A 70 2.26 3.25 -24.43
N GLN A 71 1.39 2.87 -23.52
CA GLN A 71 -0.06 2.85 -23.73
C GLN A 71 -0.72 4.24 -23.67
N GLU A 72 -0.04 5.26 -23.15
CA GLU A 72 -0.61 6.61 -22.97
C GLU A 72 -1.27 7.14 -24.25
N ASN A 73 -0.53 7.15 -25.36
CA ASN A 73 -1.03 7.70 -26.62
C ASN A 73 -2.24 6.91 -27.14
N GLN A 74 -2.27 5.59 -26.96
CA GLN A 74 -3.40 4.77 -27.35
C GLN A 74 -4.65 5.15 -26.57
N TYR A 75 -4.55 5.31 -25.22
CA TYR A 75 -5.68 5.70 -24.38
C TYR A 75 -6.17 7.11 -24.67
N ARG A 76 -5.25 8.08 -24.96
CA ARG A 76 -5.63 9.42 -25.42
C ARG A 76 -6.44 9.37 -26.73
N MET A 77 -6.00 8.59 -27.72
CA MET A 77 -6.74 8.42 -28.99
C MET A 77 -8.11 7.75 -28.79
N LEU A 78 -8.29 6.90 -27.77
CA LEU A 78 -9.56 6.30 -27.38
C LEU A 78 -10.45 7.23 -26.53
N GLY A 79 -10.03 8.46 -26.32
CA GLY A 79 -10.77 9.50 -25.61
C GLY A 79 -10.78 9.34 -24.09
N PHE A 80 -9.70 8.79 -23.51
CA PHE A 80 -9.49 8.78 -22.07
C PHE A 80 -8.78 10.06 -21.63
N ASP A 81 -9.21 10.60 -20.49
CA ASP A 81 -8.40 11.54 -19.72
C ASP A 81 -7.23 10.76 -19.08
N VAL A 82 -6.01 11.24 -19.27
CA VAL A 82 -4.82 10.58 -18.70
C VAL A 82 -4.45 11.30 -17.41
N ILE A 83 -4.54 10.58 -16.28
CA ILE A 83 -4.18 11.04 -14.95
C ILE A 83 -2.77 10.56 -14.65
N LYS A 84 -1.83 11.50 -14.46
CA LYS A 84 -0.43 11.20 -14.15
C LYS A 84 -0.11 11.59 -12.72
N LEU A 85 0.45 10.64 -11.95
CA LEU A 85 0.76 10.81 -10.54
C LEU A 85 2.23 10.50 -10.25
N GLY A 86 2.76 11.12 -9.20
CA GLY A 86 4.14 10.97 -8.79
C GLY A 86 5.10 11.59 -9.82
N HIS A 87 6.24 10.96 -10.04
CA HIS A 87 7.23 11.48 -10.99
C HIS A 87 6.79 11.44 -12.47
N PHE A 88 5.63 10.85 -12.76
CA PHE A 88 5.00 10.90 -14.08
C PHE A 88 4.14 12.16 -14.28
N GLY A 89 3.76 12.85 -13.19
CA GLY A 89 2.99 14.08 -13.23
C GLY A 89 3.81 15.29 -13.64
N THR A 90 3.16 16.29 -14.26
CA THR A 90 3.82 17.52 -14.71
C THR A 90 4.15 18.46 -13.55
N GLU A 91 3.35 18.40 -12.47
CA GLU A 91 3.53 19.16 -11.24
C GLU A 91 4.38 18.41 -10.20
N PHE A 92 5.12 17.39 -10.62
CA PHE A 92 6.05 16.74 -9.72
C PHE A 92 7.12 17.73 -9.31
N LEU A 93 6.88 18.38 -8.20
CA LEU A 93 7.81 19.33 -7.61
C LEU A 93 8.93 18.51 -6.98
N GLN A 94 10.14 18.79 -7.40
CA GLN A 94 11.34 18.32 -6.71
C GLN A 94 11.55 19.15 -5.43
N ASP A 95 10.46 19.39 -4.69
CA ASP A 95 10.55 20.04 -3.40
C ASP A 95 11.04 19.02 -2.38
N PRO A 96 12.25 19.15 -1.86
CA PRO A 96 12.79 18.21 -0.88
C PRO A 96 12.02 18.20 0.44
N GLU A 97 11.17 19.19 0.68
CA GLU A 97 10.31 19.28 1.86
C GLU A 97 8.96 18.55 1.67
N LEU A 98 8.60 18.24 0.42
CA LEU A 98 7.33 17.58 0.12
C LEU A 98 7.49 16.06 0.03
N HIS A 99 6.78 15.34 0.88
CA HIS A 99 6.72 13.88 0.80
C HIS A 99 6.14 13.42 -0.54
N PHE A 100 6.64 12.29 -1.07
CA PHE A 100 6.30 11.84 -2.42
C PHE A 100 4.79 11.56 -2.58
N ASP A 101 4.15 11.06 -1.55
CA ASP A 101 2.72 10.74 -1.54
C ASP A 101 1.82 11.99 -1.54
N ALA A 102 2.27 13.10 -0.94
CA ALA A 102 1.56 14.37 -1.02
C ALA A 102 1.48 14.90 -2.46
N ASN A 103 2.51 14.62 -3.28
CA ASN A 103 2.48 14.98 -4.70
C ASN A 103 1.37 14.24 -5.47
N PHE A 104 1.04 12.99 -5.11
CA PHE A 104 -0.03 12.25 -5.77
C PHE A 104 -1.37 12.96 -5.60
N TYR A 105 -1.66 13.43 -4.39
CA TYR A 105 -2.90 14.12 -4.06
C TYR A 105 -2.97 15.52 -4.67
N LEU A 106 -1.85 16.27 -4.63
CA LEU A 106 -1.73 17.56 -5.31
C LEU A 106 -2.01 17.43 -6.80
N GLN A 107 -1.41 16.45 -7.47
CA GLN A 107 -1.57 16.22 -8.91
C GLN A 107 -2.97 15.70 -9.28
N ALA A 108 -3.65 15.04 -8.35
CA ALA A 108 -5.02 14.58 -8.51
C ALA A 108 -6.07 15.68 -8.21
N ASP A 109 -5.65 16.86 -7.73
CA ASP A 109 -6.53 17.94 -7.25
C ASP A 109 -7.49 17.44 -6.14
N ILE A 110 -6.90 16.76 -5.15
CA ILE A 110 -7.58 16.17 -3.98
C ILE A 110 -6.82 16.60 -2.73
N ASP A 111 -7.54 16.93 -1.66
CA ASP A 111 -6.93 17.25 -0.36
C ASP A 111 -6.10 16.05 0.13
N PHE A 112 -4.91 16.33 0.65
CA PHE A 112 -4.01 15.27 1.13
C PHE A 112 -4.58 14.48 2.32
N GLU A 113 -5.41 15.09 3.15
CA GLU A 113 -6.11 14.42 4.26
C GLU A 113 -7.03 13.29 3.78
N GLU A 114 -7.52 13.34 2.52
CA GLU A 114 -8.29 12.26 1.91
C GLU A 114 -7.50 10.94 1.80
N ARG A 115 -6.19 10.97 1.89
CA ARG A 115 -5.36 9.77 1.96
C ARG A 115 -5.81 8.84 3.09
N TRP A 116 -6.27 9.39 4.20
CA TRP A 116 -6.73 8.64 5.36
C TRP A 116 -8.26 8.63 5.49
N THR A 117 -8.89 9.80 5.32
CA THR A 117 -10.34 9.94 5.50
C THR A 117 -11.15 9.35 4.36
N GLY A 118 -10.59 9.32 3.16
CA GLY A 118 -11.17 8.72 1.96
C GLY A 118 -10.69 7.29 1.66
N PHE A 119 -9.77 6.73 2.50
CA PHE A 119 -9.35 5.35 2.36
C PHE A 119 -10.47 4.40 2.77
N ASP A 120 -10.78 3.46 1.90
CA ASP A 120 -11.75 2.40 2.17
C ASP A 120 -11.40 1.13 1.38
N TYR A 121 -11.75 -0.03 1.92
CA TYR A 121 -11.67 -1.31 1.23
C TYR A 121 -12.74 -2.27 1.77
N PRO A 122 -13.35 -3.09 0.91
CA PRO A 122 -14.36 -4.03 1.36
C PRO A 122 -13.69 -5.17 2.14
N ARG A 123 -13.99 -5.27 3.42
CA ARG A 123 -13.45 -6.30 4.32
C ARG A 123 -14.20 -7.64 4.14
N ASN A 124 -13.48 -8.73 4.35
CA ASN A 124 -14.05 -10.06 4.56
C ASN A 124 -13.59 -10.58 5.92
N LEU A 125 -14.36 -10.25 6.96
CA LEU A 125 -14.00 -10.59 8.35
C LEU A 125 -13.86 -12.09 8.58
N GLU A 126 -14.57 -12.93 7.84
CA GLU A 126 -14.43 -14.40 7.95
C GLU A 126 -13.05 -14.86 7.45
N ASP A 127 -12.61 -14.36 6.29
CA ASP A 127 -11.29 -14.70 5.76
C ASP A 127 -10.16 -14.06 6.56
N GLU A 128 -10.36 -12.85 7.08
CA GLU A 128 -9.41 -12.17 7.97
C GLU A 128 -9.22 -12.97 9.27
N TYR A 129 -10.31 -13.46 9.87
CA TYR A 129 -10.26 -14.26 11.10
C TYR A 129 -9.62 -15.63 10.85
N LYS A 130 -9.94 -16.30 9.75
CA LYS A 130 -9.25 -17.55 9.34
C LYS A 130 -7.75 -17.35 9.22
N LEU A 131 -7.32 -16.21 8.60
CA LEU A 131 -5.91 -15.89 8.51
C LEU A 131 -5.29 -15.64 9.88
N TYR A 132 -5.99 -14.94 10.78
CA TYR A 132 -5.55 -14.74 12.16
C TYR A 132 -5.29 -16.09 12.86
N GLU A 133 -6.23 -17.04 12.80
CA GLU A 133 -6.07 -18.39 13.37
C GLU A 133 -4.85 -19.13 12.78
N GLN A 134 -4.61 -18.99 11.46
CA GLN A 134 -3.47 -19.63 10.80
C GLN A 134 -2.13 -19.02 11.20
N VAL A 135 -2.06 -17.69 11.33
CA VAL A 135 -0.81 -16.93 11.52
C VAL A 135 -0.48 -16.77 13.01
N CYS A 136 -1.47 -16.45 13.83
CA CYS A 136 -1.30 -16.23 15.27
C CYS A 136 -1.47 -17.51 16.08
N GLY A 137 -2.27 -18.48 15.59
CA GLY A 137 -2.54 -19.75 16.28
C GLY A 137 -3.26 -19.52 17.60
N ASP A 138 -2.73 -20.11 18.69
CA ASP A 138 -3.33 -20.06 20.05
C ASP A 138 -3.00 -18.76 20.81
N VAL A 139 -2.50 -17.71 20.13
CA VAL A 139 -2.19 -16.43 20.78
C VAL A 139 -3.42 -15.55 20.81
N GLU A 140 -3.76 -15.03 21.98
CA GLU A 140 -4.90 -14.15 22.15
C GLU A 140 -4.65 -12.76 21.53
N GLU A 141 -5.73 -12.06 21.22
CA GLU A 141 -5.70 -10.67 20.80
C GLU A 141 -5.01 -9.81 21.86
N GLY A 142 -4.14 -8.93 21.41
CA GLY A 142 -3.33 -8.08 22.29
C GLY A 142 -2.07 -8.73 22.87
N ASP A 143 -1.85 -10.05 22.68
CA ASP A 143 -0.70 -10.77 23.22
C ASP A 143 0.43 -11.02 22.20
N TYR A 144 0.34 -10.39 21.03
CA TYR A 144 1.36 -10.50 19.99
C TYR A 144 1.75 -9.14 19.41
N ILE A 145 2.94 -9.12 18.83
CA ILE A 145 3.48 -8.00 18.06
C ILE A 145 3.48 -8.41 16.58
N PHE A 146 2.88 -7.59 15.74
CA PHE A 146 3.02 -7.75 14.29
C PHE A 146 4.36 -7.16 13.84
N LEU A 147 5.20 -7.99 13.22
CA LEU A 147 6.52 -7.61 12.74
C LEU A 147 6.64 -7.83 11.23
N HIS A 148 6.87 -6.78 10.48
CA HIS A 148 7.17 -6.86 9.05
C HIS A 148 8.56 -6.32 8.72
N GLU A 149 9.41 -7.21 8.22
CA GLU A 149 10.77 -6.96 7.75
C GLU A 149 11.03 -7.72 6.43
N ASP A 150 12.11 -7.46 5.73
CA ASP A 150 12.48 -8.19 4.49
C ASP A 150 13.89 -8.77 4.59
N PRO A 151 14.07 -9.95 5.21
CA PRO A 151 15.38 -10.58 5.32
C PRO A 151 16.06 -10.87 3.97
N SER A 152 15.29 -10.97 2.89
CA SER A 152 15.84 -11.21 1.55
C SER A 152 16.65 -10.03 1.00
N ARG A 153 16.46 -8.85 1.59
CA ARG A 153 17.17 -7.60 1.27
C ARG A 153 18.10 -7.14 2.40
N ASP A 154 18.20 -7.92 3.48
CA ASP A 154 18.88 -7.51 4.71
C ASP A 154 18.18 -6.33 5.44
N ASP A 155 16.92 -6.07 5.10
CA ASP A 155 16.08 -5.07 5.77
C ASP A 155 15.51 -5.69 7.06
N ILE A 156 16.34 -5.78 8.11
CA ILE A 156 16.02 -6.47 9.37
C ILE A 156 15.86 -5.47 10.51
N ILE A 157 14.78 -5.65 11.28
CA ILE A 157 14.50 -4.84 12.46
C ILE A 157 15.30 -5.33 13.66
N ASN A 158 16.01 -4.41 14.32
CA ASN A 158 16.75 -4.71 15.55
C ASN A 158 15.81 -5.07 16.69
N ARG A 159 15.89 -6.29 17.20
CA ARG A 159 15.00 -6.84 18.24
C ARG A 159 15.09 -6.10 19.58
N ASN A 160 16.13 -5.29 19.82
CA ASN A 160 16.22 -4.46 21.02
C ASN A 160 15.19 -3.32 21.06
N TYR A 161 14.56 -3.01 19.94
CA TYR A 161 13.48 -2.00 19.85
C TYR A 161 12.08 -2.61 19.96
N ILE A 162 11.97 -3.92 20.12
CA ILE A 162 10.69 -4.63 20.21
C ILE A 162 10.39 -4.92 21.68
N GLU A 163 9.17 -4.69 22.11
CA GLU A 163 8.70 -4.94 23.46
C GLU A 163 8.85 -6.42 23.83
N HIS A 164 9.33 -6.67 25.07
CA HIS A 164 9.48 -8.03 25.58
C HIS A 164 8.16 -8.59 26.11
N GLY A 165 8.05 -9.91 26.10
CA GLY A 165 6.91 -10.63 26.69
C GLY A 165 5.78 -10.96 25.73
N TYR A 166 5.82 -10.47 24.50
CA TYR A 166 4.84 -10.76 23.46
C TYR A 166 5.35 -11.83 22.49
N LYS A 167 4.43 -12.60 21.89
CA LYS A 167 4.76 -13.43 20.74
C LYS A 167 4.97 -12.53 19.51
N ILE A 168 6.01 -12.80 18.74
CA ILE A 168 6.24 -12.11 17.47
C ILE A 168 5.51 -12.87 16.36
N THR A 169 4.61 -12.16 15.69
CA THR A 169 3.87 -12.65 14.53
C THR A 169 4.35 -11.93 13.28
N THR A 170 4.81 -12.69 12.30
CA THR A 170 5.27 -12.17 11.01
C THR A 170 4.31 -12.61 9.91
N PRO A 171 4.05 -11.76 8.90
CA PRO A 171 3.30 -12.22 7.76
C PRO A 171 4.03 -13.38 7.09
N GLY A 172 3.34 -14.49 6.83
CA GLY A 172 3.86 -15.67 6.12
C GLY A 172 4.19 -15.39 4.64
N ILE A 173 4.09 -14.14 4.21
CA ILE A 173 4.25 -13.69 2.84
C ILE A 173 5.73 -13.64 2.49
N LYS A 174 6.21 -14.67 1.81
CA LYS A 174 7.48 -14.60 1.10
C LYS A 174 7.31 -13.65 -0.08
N LYS A 175 8.31 -12.83 -0.37
CA LYS A 175 8.32 -11.81 -1.43
C LYS A 175 7.79 -12.28 -2.81
N GLN A 176 7.85 -13.58 -3.08
CA GLN A 176 7.33 -14.21 -4.30
C GLN A 176 5.85 -14.58 -4.22
N HIS A 177 5.21 -14.52 -3.06
CA HIS A 177 3.88 -15.01 -2.76
C HIS A 177 2.92 -13.93 -2.22
N ILE A 178 3.24 -12.63 -2.41
CA ILE A 178 2.28 -11.53 -2.14
C ILE A 178 0.99 -11.68 -2.96
N LEU A 179 0.93 -12.68 -3.83
CA LEU A 179 0.00 -12.83 -4.94
C LEU A 179 -0.94 -14.02 -4.79
N GLY A 180 -1.82 -13.93 -3.81
CA GLY A 180 -2.99 -14.81 -3.83
C GLY A 180 -2.67 -16.30 -3.69
N ASP A 181 -1.58 -16.62 -3.00
CA ASP A 181 -1.34 -17.95 -2.53
C ASP A 181 -2.37 -18.22 -1.42
N GLU A 182 -3.29 -19.12 -1.67
CA GLU A 182 -4.36 -19.47 -0.72
C GLU A 182 -3.80 -19.91 0.64
N GLU A 183 -2.56 -20.44 0.66
CA GLU A 183 -1.86 -20.89 1.87
C GLU A 183 -1.36 -19.73 2.77
N ASN A 184 -1.10 -18.53 2.24
CA ASN A 184 -0.54 -17.41 3.01
C ASN A 184 -1.53 -16.24 3.19
N GLY A 185 -2.75 -16.41 2.75
CA GLY A 185 -3.79 -15.40 2.81
C GLY A 185 -3.58 -14.22 1.85
N ARG A 186 -4.63 -13.46 1.63
CA ARG A 186 -4.61 -12.24 0.81
C ARG A 186 -4.11 -11.06 1.62
N PHE A 187 -3.42 -10.13 0.98
CA PHE A 187 -2.79 -8.99 1.66
C PHE A 187 -3.76 -8.21 2.56
N PHE A 188 -4.95 -7.91 2.07
CA PHE A 188 -5.93 -7.13 2.84
C PHE A 188 -6.63 -7.93 3.94
N ASN A 189 -6.49 -9.25 3.98
CA ASN A 189 -6.97 -10.08 5.09
C ASN A 189 -6.12 -9.93 6.37
N TYR A 190 -4.98 -9.23 6.30
CA TYR A 190 -4.20 -8.88 7.49
C TYR A 190 -4.82 -7.75 8.33
N GLY A 191 -5.92 -7.15 7.89
CA GLY A 191 -6.60 -6.07 8.64
C GLY A 191 -6.88 -6.45 10.08
N TYR A 192 -7.50 -7.60 10.33
CA TYR A 192 -7.81 -8.10 11.68
C TYR A 192 -6.54 -8.33 12.52
N ILE A 193 -5.50 -8.90 11.92
CA ILE A 193 -4.22 -9.13 12.62
C ILE A 193 -3.57 -7.79 13.01
N LEU A 194 -3.62 -6.79 12.16
CA LEU A 194 -3.08 -5.45 12.47
C LEU A 194 -3.88 -4.75 13.57
N GLU A 195 -5.21 -4.85 13.54
CA GLU A 195 -6.09 -4.23 14.55
C GLU A 195 -5.90 -4.81 15.95
N ASN A 196 -5.65 -6.10 16.05
CA ASN A 196 -5.58 -6.83 17.31
C ASN A 196 -4.16 -7.09 17.82
N ALA A 197 -3.14 -6.55 17.19
CA ALA A 197 -1.76 -6.59 17.67
C ALA A 197 -1.56 -5.63 18.86
N ALA A 198 -0.77 -6.00 19.86
CA ALA A 198 -0.34 -5.09 20.93
C ALA A 198 0.49 -3.93 20.38
N ALA A 199 1.34 -4.22 19.40
CA ALA A 199 2.12 -3.23 18.68
C ALA A 199 2.40 -3.70 17.24
N ILE A 200 2.67 -2.75 16.36
CA ILE A 200 3.05 -2.98 14.96
C ILE A 200 4.45 -2.43 14.75
N HIS A 201 5.36 -3.27 14.29
CA HIS A 201 6.72 -2.91 13.91
C HIS A 201 6.93 -3.22 12.43
N CYS A 202 7.19 -2.19 11.63
CA CYS A 202 7.40 -2.34 10.20
C CYS A 202 8.65 -1.59 9.72
N ILE A 203 9.31 -2.13 8.71
CA ILE A 203 10.10 -1.32 7.79
C ILE A 203 9.15 -0.46 6.92
N GLU A 204 9.66 0.53 6.21
CA GLU A 204 8.84 1.26 5.21
C GLU A 204 8.41 0.31 4.09
N SER A 205 7.14 -0.06 4.09
CA SER A 205 6.58 -1.11 3.23
C SER A 205 5.09 -0.91 3.00
N SER A 206 4.50 -1.73 2.13
CA SER A 206 3.05 -1.75 1.93
C SER A 206 2.26 -2.05 3.21
N PHE A 207 2.79 -2.87 4.13
CA PHE A 207 2.15 -3.12 5.43
C PHE A 207 2.14 -1.89 6.33
N ALA A 208 3.23 -1.11 6.35
CA ALA A 208 3.25 0.14 7.10
C ALA A 208 2.22 1.14 6.56
N ILE A 209 2.13 1.28 5.23
CA ILE A 209 1.16 2.16 4.59
C ILE A 209 -0.27 1.66 4.83
N PHE A 210 -0.51 0.36 4.77
CA PHE A 210 -1.83 -0.21 5.05
C PHE A 210 -2.23 0.02 6.51
N ALA A 211 -1.36 -0.27 7.48
CA ALA A 211 -1.61 0.01 8.89
C ALA A 211 -1.85 1.51 9.17
N ASP A 212 -1.12 2.40 8.45
CA ASP A 212 -1.33 3.85 8.55
C ASP A 212 -2.68 4.30 7.98
N SER A 213 -3.20 3.56 6.99
CA SER A 213 -4.50 3.86 6.38
C SER A 213 -5.68 3.41 7.25
N LEU A 214 -5.46 2.48 8.20
CA LEU A 214 -6.47 2.03 9.15
C LEU A 214 -6.57 2.97 10.36
N ASP A 215 -7.71 2.94 11.04
CA ASP A 215 -7.90 3.65 12.31
C ASP A 215 -7.54 2.73 13.48
N LEU A 216 -6.23 2.59 13.74
CA LEU A 216 -5.67 1.68 14.73
C LEU A 216 -5.30 2.41 16.01
N SER A 217 -5.70 1.86 17.16
CA SER A 217 -5.38 2.40 18.49
C SER A 217 -4.07 1.84 19.09
N ASN A 218 -3.50 0.80 18.51
CA ASN A 218 -2.28 0.16 18.98
C ASN A 218 -1.02 0.99 18.70
N LYS A 219 0.09 0.63 19.34
CA LYS A 219 1.39 1.27 19.11
C LYS A 219 1.93 0.93 17.73
N LYS A 220 2.43 1.92 17.01
CA LYS A 220 2.98 1.77 15.66
C LYS A 220 4.40 2.29 15.57
N HIS A 221 5.29 1.51 14.98
CA HIS A 221 6.72 1.77 14.88
C HIS A 221 7.22 1.58 13.45
N ILE A 222 7.84 2.61 12.88
CA ILE A 222 8.55 2.54 11.60
C ILE A 222 10.05 2.50 11.86
N HIS A 223 10.71 1.48 11.34
CA HIS A 223 12.16 1.28 11.44
C HIS A 223 12.85 1.66 10.12
N ARG A 224 13.06 2.97 9.92
CA ARG A 224 13.69 3.51 8.71
C ARG A 224 15.13 3.06 8.55
N TYR A 225 15.87 2.97 9.65
CA TYR A 225 17.25 2.52 9.64
C TYR A 225 17.42 1.10 9.07
N ALA A 226 16.39 0.27 9.16
CA ALA A 226 16.44 -1.11 8.66
C ALA A 226 16.29 -1.20 7.13
N ARG A 227 16.05 -0.09 6.44
CA ARG A 227 15.92 -0.06 4.99
C ARG A 227 17.03 0.76 4.35
N TYR A 228 18.13 0.08 4.00
CA TYR A 228 19.38 0.69 3.58
C TYR A 228 19.28 1.58 2.33
N ASP A 229 18.43 1.23 1.37
CA ASP A 229 18.21 2.01 0.15
C ASP A 229 17.54 3.37 0.41
N ILE A 230 16.85 3.55 1.54
CA ILE A 230 16.22 4.82 1.94
C ILE A 230 17.20 5.72 2.70
N ILE A 231 18.12 5.17 3.50
CA ILE A 231 19.06 5.97 4.31
C ILE A 231 19.97 6.84 3.43
N ASN A 232 20.35 6.35 2.24
CA ASN A 232 21.22 7.05 1.31
C ASN A 232 20.46 7.88 0.26
N ASP A 233 19.13 7.87 0.31
CA ASP A 233 18.26 8.62 -0.57
C ASP A 233 17.70 9.82 0.21
N ASN A 234 18.05 11.04 -0.22
CA ASN A 234 17.51 12.27 0.38
C ASN A 234 15.99 12.45 0.15
N ARG A 235 15.33 11.47 -0.49
CA ARG A 235 13.88 11.48 -0.67
C ARG A 235 13.19 11.25 0.67
N LEU A 236 12.22 12.08 0.97
CA LEU A 236 11.33 11.84 2.09
C LEU A 236 10.45 10.63 1.76
N GLY A 237 10.44 9.64 2.65
CA GLY A 237 9.53 8.50 2.58
C GLY A 237 8.06 8.94 2.63
N PRO A 238 7.09 8.00 2.67
CA PRO A 238 5.69 8.36 2.81
C PRO A 238 5.44 9.10 4.12
N THR A 239 4.41 9.95 4.11
CA THR A 239 3.90 10.58 5.31
C THR A 239 3.16 9.55 6.16
N TYR A 240 3.37 9.57 7.46
CA TYR A 240 2.61 8.76 8.43
C TYR A 240 1.85 9.67 9.38
N LYS A 241 0.72 9.18 9.93
CA LYS A 241 -0.01 9.85 11.01
C LYS A 241 0.93 10.15 12.18
N SER A 242 0.62 11.17 12.96
CA SER A 242 1.48 11.67 14.05
C SER A 242 1.69 10.68 15.20
N ASP A 243 0.90 9.62 15.29
CA ASP A 243 0.95 8.58 16.32
C ASP A 243 1.98 7.45 16.03
N TRP A 244 2.70 7.52 14.92
CA TRP A 244 3.79 6.62 14.61
C TRP A 244 5.11 7.01 15.28
N ASN A 245 5.78 6.05 15.92
CA ASN A 245 7.15 6.19 16.38
C ASN A 245 8.13 5.88 15.24
N ILE A 246 8.88 6.86 14.79
CA ILE A 246 9.81 6.71 13.66
C ILE A 246 11.22 6.57 14.18
N TRP A 247 11.81 5.38 13.98
CA TRP A 247 13.21 5.06 14.29
C TRP A 247 14.07 5.32 13.06
N LYS A 248 15.01 6.27 13.19
CA LYS A 248 15.93 6.68 12.12
C LYS A 248 17.24 5.92 12.17
#